data_58dc2585fd74b154f6189ebca082ca27
#
_entry.id   58dc2585fd74b154f6189ebca082ca27
#
_cell.length_a   1.000
_cell.length_b   1.000
_cell.length_c   1.000
_cell.angle_alpha   90.00
_cell.angle_beta   90.00
_cell.angle_gamma   90.00
#
_symmetry.space_group_name_H-M   'P 1'
#
loop_
_entity.id
_entity.type
_entity.pdbx_description
1 polymer ?
#
loop_
_entity_poly.entity_id
_entity_poly.type
_entity_poly.pdbx_seq_one_letter_code
_entity_poly.pdbx_strand_id
1 'polypeptide(L)'
;MRAGEIVAAAQEERFTRKKHDAAFPANAIAYCLEEARLTLADVDYVVFYDKPLIKFERLLETYLTYAPKGVRSFLAAMPVWLKEKLYLKATLKKELAALGGLSEKQLPQLLFTEHHQAHAASAFFPSPFQNAAVMCLDGVGEWATSSVWLGEGNKLTPQWEIDFPHSLGLLYSAFTYYTGFKVNSGEYKLMGLAPYGEPKFVDIILNNLIDIKDDGTFRLDMRYFNYATGLTMTNDKFAELFGGPARKPESPLTQREMDIAASIQVVTEEIVLKLARTVQRELKQDYLCLAGGVALNCVANGRLLREGIFKDVWIQPAAGDAGGALGAALAIWHEYLGNARTAPDQTCSVGDRMRGSYLGPWFGSDNICGYLDTIKAPYKKLDDAEFYNELSDVLAAEKVVGWFQGRMEFGPRALGGRSIIGDPRSAKMQSVMNLKIKYRESFRPFAPAIKAERVSEWFVHDRSSPYMLMVAPVREDKRIAMTAEQQQLFGIEKLLVPRSQIPAVTHVDYSARIQTVHADTNPRFYQLLDRFEQKTGCPVLVNTSFNVRGEPIVCTPEDAYRCFMRTEMDCLVLENVVLHKHEQPVWEEQDDWQNEFELD
;
A
#
# COMPACT_ATOMS: atom_id res chain seq x y z
N MET A 1 -12.59 15.65 -6.63
CA MET A 1 -13.80 15.14 -7.32
C MET A 1 -14.53 16.24 -8.06
N ARG A 2 -15.17 15.93 -9.18
CA ARG A 2 -16.01 16.84 -9.94
C ARG A 2 -17.23 16.09 -10.47
N ALA A 3 -18.42 16.55 -10.12
CA ALA A 3 -19.71 15.92 -10.52
C ALA A 3 -19.76 14.38 -10.32
N GLY A 4 -19.20 13.88 -9.22
CA GLY A 4 -19.16 12.46 -8.88
C GLY A 4 -17.99 11.67 -9.47
N GLU A 5 -17.21 12.26 -10.37
CA GLU A 5 -16.03 11.62 -10.97
C GLU A 5 -14.76 11.93 -10.16
N ILE A 6 -13.90 10.92 -10.01
CA ILE A 6 -12.58 11.07 -9.39
C ILE A 6 -11.63 11.62 -10.45
N VAL A 7 -11.33 12.93 -10.39
CA VAL A 7 -10.47 13.60 -11.38
C VAL A 7 -8.99 13.36 -11.11
N ALA A 8 -8.58 13.53 -9.86
CA ALA A 8 -7.20 13.39 -9.42
C ALA A 8 -7.12 13.01 -7.95
N ALA A 9 -6.06 12.34 -7.59
CA ALA A 9 -5.66 12.06 -6.20
C ALA A 9 -4.15 11.86 -6.13
N ALA A 10 -3.51 12.40 -5.11
CA ALA A 10 -2.08 12.25 -4.89
C ALA A 10 -1.74 12.34 -3.40
N GLN A 11 -0.61 11.73 -3.02
CA GLN A 11 -0.06 11.81 -1.67
C GLN A 11 1.04 12.86 -1.63
N GLU A 12 1.06 13.71 -0.59
CA GLU A 12 2.04 14.80 -0.43
C GLU A 12 3.48 14.31 -0.44
N GLU A 13 3.75 13.14 0.15
CA GLU A 13 5.06 12.50 0.18
C GLU A 13 5.72 12.35 -1.19
N ARG A 14 4.90 12.22 -2.26
CA ARG A 14 5.38 12.04 -3.62
C ARG A 14 6.05 13.31 -4.16
N PHE A 15 5.55 14.47 -3.74
CA PHE A 15 6.06 15.79 -4.14
C PHE A 15 7.20 16.24 -3.24
N THR A 16 7.04 16.11 -1.93
CA THR A 16 8.04 16.56 -0.94
C THR A 16 9.23 15.61 -0.80
N ARG A 17 9.15 14.42 -1.37
CA ARG A 17 10.14 13.32 -1.25
C ARG A 17 10.39 12.88 0.19
N LYS A 18 9.49 13.22 1.11
CA LYS A 18 9.52 12.85 2.52
C LYS A 18 8.45 11.82 2.81
N LYS A 19 8.89 10.59 3.12
CA LYS A 19 7.97 9.46 3.36
C LYS A 19 7.08 9.74 4.57
N HIS A 20 5.77 9.45 4.41
CA HIS A 20 4.73 9.72 5.42
C HIS A 20 4.71 11.18 5.88
N ASP A 21 4.88 12.14 4.96
CA ASP A 21 4.84 13.56 5.28
C ASP A 21 3.48 13.94 5.88
N ALA A 22 3.51 14.36 7.14
CA ALA A 22 2.32 14.75 7.90
C ALA A 22 1.99 16.26 7.78
N ALA A 23 2.75 17.00 6.97
CA ALA A 23 2.50 18.44 6.76
C ALA A 23 1.20 18.67 5.98
N PHE A 24 0.77 19.95 5.94
CA PHE A 24 -0.36 20.34 5.09
C PHE A 24 -0.07 19.99 3.62
N PRO A 25 -0.97 19.28 2.91
CA PRO A 25 -0.68 18.70 1.60
C PRO A 25 -0.80 19.74 0.47
N ALA A 26 0.01 20.80 0.52
CA ALA A 26 -0.07 21.94 -0.40
C ALA A 26 0.16 21.53 -1.86
N ASN A 27 1.16 20.68 -2.11
CA ASN A 27 1.50 20.25 -3.47
C ASN A 27 0.43 19.31 -4.05
N ALA A 28 -0.09 18.37 -3.24
CA ALA A 28 -1.16 17.47 -3.67
C ALA A 28 -2.46 18.24 -3.97
N ILE A 29 -2.80 19.25 -3.17
CA ILE A 29 -3.96 20.12 -3.43
C ILE A 29 -3.75 20.93 -4.72
N ALA A 30 -2.58 21.58 -4.87
CA ALA A 30 -2.26 22.37 -6.06
C ALA A 30 -2.35 21.50 -7.33
N TYR A 31 -1.77 20.31 -7.32
CA TYR A 31 -1.87 19.35 -8.40
C TYR A 31 -3.33 18.98 -8.73
N CYS A 32 -4.13 18.65 -7.72
CA CYS A 32 -5.53 18.27 -7.94
C CYS A 32 -6.37 19.42 -8.53
N LEU A 33 -6.11 20.67 -8.13
CA LEU A 33 -6.75 21.85 -8.70
C LEU A 33 -6.32 22.08 -10.15
N GLU A 34 -5.03 21.99 -10.43
CA GLU A 34 -4.46 22.13 -11.78
C GLU A 34 -5.05 21.08 -12.75
N GLU A 35 -5.05 19.80 -12.34
CA GLU A 35 -5.61 18.70 -13.15
C GLU A 35 -7.11 18.90 -13.43
N ALA A 36 -7.84 19.44 -12.45
CA ALA A 36 -9.25 19.79 -12.61
C ALA A 36 -9.46 21.10 -13.40
N ARG A 37 -8.41 21.87 -13.67
CA ARG A 37 -8.45 23.22 -14.25
C ARG A 37 -9.34 24.16 -13.45
N LEU A 38 -9.19 24.15 -12.13
CA LEU A 38 -9.94 24.95 -11.17
C LEU A 38 -8.98 25.72 -10.26
N THR A 39 -9.48 26.79 -9.68
CA THR A 39 -8.88 27.47 -8.54
C THR A 39 -9.60 27.04 -7.26
N LEU A 40 -9.02 27.35 -6.09
CA LEU A 40 -9.68 27.05 -4.82
C LEU A 40 -11.00 27.80 -4.66
N ALA A 41 -11.18 28.94 -5.32
CA ALA A 41 -12.42 29.71 -5.31
C ALA A 41 -13.57 29.04 -6.08
N ASP A 42 -13.26 28.12 -7.00
CA ASP A 42 -14.24 27.35 -7.79
C ASP A 42 -14.72 26.07 -7.08
N VAL A 43 -14.15 25.78 -5.89
CA VAL A 43 -14.46 24.57 -5.12
C VAL A 43 -15.64 24.84 -4.18
N ASP A 44 -16.65 23.97 -4.18
CA ASP A 44 -17.81 24.09 -3.29
C ASP A 44 -17.47 23.66 -1.86
N TYR A 45 -16.75 22.55 -1.71
CA TYR A 45 -16.44 21.94 -0.41
C TYR A 45 -14.99 21.47 -0.33
N VAL A 46 -14.34 21.74 0.80
CA VAL A 46 -13.11 21.08 1.24
C VAL A 46 -13.46 20.16 2.39
N VAL A 47 -12.98 18.92 2.34
CA VAL A 47 -13.35 17.92 3.35
C VAL A 47 -12.09 17.34 3.99
N PHE A 48 -12.09 17.27 5.31
CA PHE A 48 -11.04 16.61 6.09
C PHE A 48 -11.55 15.26 6.61
N TYR A 49 -10.73 14.24 6.58
CA TYR A 49 -11.10 12.83 6.81
C TYR A 49 -11.14 12.38 8.28
N ASP A 50 -10.98 13.29 9.23
CA ASP A 50 -10.99 13.04 10.68
C ASP A 50 -11.87 14.06 11.41
N LYS A 51 -12.34 13.70 12.61
CA LYS A 51 -12.93 14.63 13.60
C LYS A 51 -11.89 14.93 14.71
N PRO A 52 -11.10 15.98 14.58
CA PRO A 52 -9.93 16.21 15.44
C PRO A 52 -10.28 16.39 16.92
N LEU A 53 -11.45 16.94 17.24
CA LEU A 53 -11.87 17.13 18.64
C LEU A 53 -12.17 15.80 19.33
N ILE A 54 -12.81 14.85 18.64
CA ILE A 54 -13.09 13.50 19.17
C ILE A 54 -11.77 12.73 19.34
N LYS A 55 -10.84 12.87 18.39
CA LYS A 55 -9.49 12.29 18.50
C LYS A 55 -8.75 12.83 19.73
N PHE A 56 -8.87 14.13 20.00
CA PHE A 56 -8.28 14.76 21.18
C PHE A 56 -8.94 14.27 22.48
N GLU A 57 -10.27 14.14 22.52
CA GLU A 57 -11.03 13.57 23.63
C GLU A 57 -10.53 12.16 23.98
N ARG A 58 -10.46 11.26 22.99
CA ARG A 58 -9.90 9.91 23.20
C ARG A 58 -8.51 9.94 23.85
N LEU A 59 -7.61 10.81 23.37
CA LEU A 59 -6.27 10.91 23.93
C LEU A 59 -6.33 11.30 25.40
N LEU A 60 -7.14 12.29 25.77
CA LEU A 60 -7.31 12.72 27.17
C LEU A 60 -7.89 11.61 28.04
N GLU A 61 -8.97 10.96 27.61
CA GLU A 61 -9.60 9.86 28.34
C GLU A 61 -8.66 8.67 28.53
N THR A 62 -7.87 8.35 27.49
CA THR A 62 -6.84 7.30 27.60
C THR A 62 -5.85 7.60 28.72
N TYR A 63 -5.28 8.81 28.74
CA TYR A 63 -4.31 9.14 29.79
C TYR A 63 -4.92 9.22 31.18
N LEU A 64 -6.15 9.69 31.30
CA LEU A 64 -6.88 9.68 32.58
C LEU A 64 -7.13 8.25 33.08
N THR A 65 -7.53 7.35 32.19
CA THR A 65 -7.80 5.94 32.51
C THR A 65 -6.55 5.21 33.00
N TYR A 66 -5.39 5.51 32.44
CA TYR A 66 -4.13 4.85 32.80
C TYR A 66 -3.32 5.60 33.88
N ALA A 67 -3.82 6.75 34.39
CA ALA A 67 -3.09 7.54 35.40
C ALA A 67 -2.73 6.70 36.62
N PRO A 68 -1.50 6.88 37.22
CA PRO A 68 -0.46 7.85 36.88
C PRO A 68 0.52 7.37 35.78
N LYS A 69 0.26 6.23 35.12
CA LYS A 69 1.13 5.75 34.04
C LYS A 69 1.08 6.72 32.85
N GLY A 70 2.20 6.86 32.12
CA GLY A 70 2.24 7.68 30.91
C GLY A 70 2.41 9.19 31.14
N VAL A 71 2.63 9.69 32.34
CA VAL A 71 2.81 11.13 32.60
C VAL A 71 3.92 11.75 31.74
N ARG A 72 5.04 11.04 31.53
CA ARG A 72 6.15 11.55 30.70
C ARG A 72 5.74 11.71 29.23
N SER A 73 5.08 10.71 28.67
CA SER A 73 4.60 10.76 27.27
C SER A 73 3.48 11.80 27.12
N PHE A 74 2.60 11.94 28.11
CA PHE A 74 1.58 12.98 28.16
C PHE A 74 2.20 14.39 28.08
N LEU A 75 3.16 14.69 28.93
CA LEU A 75 3.83 16.00 28.95
C LEU A 75 4.59 16.29 27.65
N ALA A 76 5.16 15.28 27.00
CA ALA A 76 5.83 15.43 25.72
C ALA A 76 4.84 15.63 24.56
N ALA A 77 3.71 14.92 24.57
CA ALA A 77 2.74 14.93 23.48
C ALA A 77 1.75 16.11 23.57
N MET A 78 1.41 16.59 24.76
CA MET A 78 0.38 17.61 24.97
C MET A 78 0.60 18.91 24.16
N PRO A 79 1.81 19.52 24.10
CA PRO A 79 2.02 20.72 23.29
C PRO A 79 1.76 20.49 21.80
N VAL A 80 2.13 19.32 21.29
CA VAL A 80 1.91 18.92 19.90
C VAL A 80 0.42 18.75 19.63
N TRP A 81 -0.30 18.03 20.51
CA TRP A 81 -1.71 17.77 20.32
C TRP A 81 -2.59 19.02 20.43
N LEU A 82 -2.27 19.91 21.35
CA LEU A 82 -2.95 21.20 21.45
C LEU A 82 -2.83 21.96 20.12
N LYS A 83 -1.62 22.04 19.56
CA LYS A 83 -1.37 22.73 18.30
C LYS A 83 -2.01 22.02 17.10
N GLU A 84 -1.85 20.71 17.00
CA GLU A 84 -2.22 19.95 15.80
C GLU A 84 -3.68 19.47 15.79
N LYS A 85 -4.30 19.27 16.94
CA LYS A 85 -5.68 18.74 17.00
C LYS A 85 -6.69 19.81 17.37
N LEU A 86 -6.45 20.55 18.44
CA LEU A 86 -7.41 21.56 18.91
C LEU A 86 -7.54 22.75 17.93
N TYR A 87 -6.42 23.20 17.36
CA TYR A 87 -6.39 24.31 16.41
C TYR A 87 -6.40 23.89 14.94
N LEU A 88 -6.59 22.59 14.63
CA LEU A 88 -6.51 22.07 13.27
C LEU A 88 -7.41 22.82 12.29
N LYS A 89 -8.67 23.10 12.67
CA LYS A 89 -9.60 23.83 11.81
C LYS A 89 -9.10 25.23 11.44
N ALA A 90 -8.51 25.95 12.39
CA ALA A 90 -7.95 27.28 12.14
C ALA A 90 -6.69 27.18 11.27
N THR A 91 -5.84 26.18 11.53
CA THR A 91 -4.64 25.89 10.72
C THR A 91 -5.03 25.59 9.27
N LEU A 92 -5.98 24.67 9.05
CA LEU A 92 -6.45 24.33 7.70
C LEU A 92 -6.97 25.55 6.95
N LYS A 93 -7.78 26.41 7.61
CA LYS A 93 -8.27 27.65 6.99
C LYS A 93 -7.12 28.60 6.60
N LYS A 94 -6.16 28.76 7.50
CA LYS A 94 -4.99 29.62 7.23
C LYS A 94 -4.16 29.11 6.05
N GLU A 95 -3.86 27.81 6.02
CA GLU A 95 -3.06 27.20 4.94
C GLU A 95 -3.82 27.23 3.60
N LEU A 96 -5.14 26.94 3.60
CA LEU A 96 -5.98 27.04 2.41
C LEU A 96 -6.06 28.48 1.89
N ALA A 97 -6.21 29.47 2.78
CA ALA A 97 -6.24 30.89 2.42
C ALA A 97 -4.92 31.31 1.77
N ALA A 98 -3.79 30.90 2.34
CA ALA A 98 -2.48 31.16 1.78
C ALA A 98 -2.28 30.50 0.41
N LEU A 99 -2.66 29.23 0.26
CA LEU A 99 -2.55 28.49 -1.00
C LEU A 99 -3.40 29.09 -2.11
N GLY A 100 -4.64 29.49 -1.80
CA GLY A 100 -5.58 30.05 -2.78
C GLY A 100 -5.45 31.56 -3.02
N GLY A 101 -4.63 32.26 -2.25
CA GLY A 101 -4.59 33.73 -2.26
C GLY A 101 -5.94 34.37 -1.85
N LEU A 102 -6.72 33.69 -1.00
CA LEU A 102 -8.07 34.07 -0.60
C LEU A 102 -8.10 34.59 0.85
N SER A 103 -9.09 35.43 1.17
CA SER A 103 -9.43 35.69 2.56
C SER A 103 -10.20 34.49 3.16
N GLU A 104 -10.19 34.30 4.49
CA GLU A 104 -10.92 33.21 5.13
C GLU A 104 -12.43 33.22 4.84
N LYS A 105 -13.01 34.37 4.52
CA LYS A 105 -14.44 34.50 4.17
C LYS A 105 -14.76 34.02 2.75
N GLN A 106 -13.76 33.92 1.89
CA GLN A 106 -13.89 33.46 0.50
C GLN A 106 -13.56 31.97 0.35
N LEU A 107 -13.08 31.32 1.42
CA LEU A 107 -12.78 29.90 1.39
C LEU A 107 -14.05 29.08 1.18
N PRO A 108 -13.95 27.97 0.44
CA PRO A 108 -15.04 26.98 0.35
C PRO A 108 -15.42 26.44 1.73
N GLN A 109 -16.61 25.89 1.82
CA GLN A 109 -17.08 25.31 3.09
C GLN A 109 -16.18 24.13 3.51
N LEU A 110 -15.59 24.22 4.72
CA LEU A 110 -14.76 23.16 5.29
C LEU A 110 -15.63 22.21 6.12
N LEU A 111 -15.67 20.95 5.69
CA LEU A 111 -16.41 19.85 6.32
C LEU A 111 -15.44 18.81 6.91
N PHE A 112 -15.96 17.95 7.79
CA PHE A 112 -15.21 16.89 8.45
C PHE A 112 -16.04 15.60 8.45
N THR A 113 -15.46 14.48 8.05
CA THR A 113 -16.04 13.15 8.20
C THR A 113 -15.42 12.44 9.41
N GLU A 114 -16.01 11.34 9.83
CA GLU A 114 -15.34 10.41 10.74
C GLU A 114 -14.29 9.59 9.98
N HIS A 115 -13.22 9.21 10.66
CA HIS A 115 -12.12 8.47 10.07
C HIS A 115 -12.58 7.15 9.43
N HIS A 116 -13.30 6.32 10.17
CA HIS A 116 -13.81 5.06 9.65
C HIS A 116 -14.92 5.23 8.61
N GLN A 117 -15.71 6.32 8.67
CA GLN A 117 -16.63 6.68 7.60
C GLN A 117 -15.84 7.02 6.30
N ALA A 118 -14.75 7.76 6.41
CA ALA A 118 -13.90 8.06 5.27
C ALA A 118 -13.29 6.79 4.67
N HIS A 119 -12.80 5.86 5.50
CA HIS A 119 -12.33 4.56 5.04
C HIS A 119 -13.43 3.75 4.34
N ALA A 120 -14.61 3.61 4.95
CA ALA A 120 -15.73 2.87 4.37
C ALA A 120 -16.17 3.48 3.03
N ALA A 121 -16.27 4.80 2.96
CA ALA A 121 -16.63 5.52 1.75
C ALA A 121 -15.57 5.35 0.64
N SER A 122 -14.28 5.34 0.99
CA SER A 122 -13.18 5.12 0.05
C SER A 122 -13.22 3.73 -0.58
N ALA A 123 -13.71 2.73 0.16
CA ALA A 123 -13.83 1.36 -0.33
C ALA A 123 -15.16 1.12 -1.05
N PHE A 124 -16.28 1.56 -0.51
CA PHE A 124 -17.57 1.22 -1.07
C PHE A 124 -17.90 1.98 -2.34
N PHE A 125 -17.81 3.32 -2.31
CA PHE A 125 -18.30 4.13 -3.41
C PHE A 125 -17.58 3.94 -4.75
N PRO A 126 -16.25 3.72 -4.81
CA PRO A 126 -15.61 3.40 -6.09
C PRO A 126 -15.66 1.93 -6.46
N SER A 127 -16.10 1.02 -5.57
CA SER A 127 -16.15 -0.42 -5.85
C SER A 127 -17.12 -0.77 -6.99
N PRO A 128 -16.98 -1.95 -7.61
CA PRO A 128 -17.91 -2.40 -8.65
C PRO A 128 -19.26 -2.90 -8.09
N PHE A 129 -19.46 -2.90 -6.77
CA PHE A 129 -20.64 -3.50 -6.12
C PHE A 129 -21.70 -2.45 -5.81
N GLN A 130 -22.94 -2.67 -6.23
CA GLN A 130 -24.06 -1.79 -5.91
C GLN A 130 -24.43 -1.87 -4.42
N ASN A 131 -24.37 -3.07 -3.85
CA ASN A 131 -24.54 -3.35 -2.43
C ASN A 131 -23.39 -4.23 -1.95
N ALA A 132 -22.86 -3.97 -0.76
CA ALA A 132 -21.78 -4.75 -0.16
C ALA A 132 -21.72 -4.53 1.36
N ALA A 133 -21.18 -5.52 2.07
CA ALA A 133 -20.61 -5.29 3.39
C ALA A 133 -19.28 -4.54 3.24
N VAL A 134 -18.94 -3.69 4.19
CA VAL A 134 -17.65 -2.99 4.23
C VAL A 134 -16.98 -3.24 5.56
N MET A 135 -15.76 -3.74 5.55
CA MET A 135 -14.94 -3.90 6.76
C MET A 135 -13.78 -2.91 6.71
N CYS A 136 -13.71 -2.06 7.71
CA CYS A 136 -12.57 -1.17 7.94
C CYS A 136 -11.75 -1.72 9.10
N LEU A 137 -10.52 -2.12 8.83
CA LEU A 137 -9.58 -2.70 9.81
C LEU A 137 -8.33 -1.83 9.84
N ASP A 138 -8.13 -1.09 10.94
CA ASP A 138 -7.11 -0.06 10.99
C ASP A 138 -6.30 -0.08 12.30
N GLY A 139 -5.38 0.85 12.44
CA GLY A 139 -4.68 1.13 13.70
C GLY A 139 -5.62 1.75 14.70
N VAL A 140 -6.04 2.99 14.45
CA VAL A 140 -7.04 3.70 15.24
C VAL A 140 -7.51 4.98 14.55
N GLY A 141 -8.83 5.14 14.46
CA GLY A 141 -9.51 6.38 14.05
C GLY A 141 -9.69 7.37 15.21
N GLU A 142 -10.90 7.87 15.38
CA GLU A 142 -11.27 8.60 16.60
C GLU A 142 -11.24 7.64 17.80
N TRP A 143 -12.15 6.67 17.82
CA TRP A 143 -12.20 5.56 18.79
C TRP A 143 -12.12 4.21 18.10
N ALA A 144 -12.86 4.04 17.01
CA ALA A 144 -12.91 2.79 16.27
C ALA A 144 -11.53 2.37 15.75
N THR A 145 -11.22 1.08 15.90
CA THR A 145 -10.05 0.39 15.35
C THR A 145 -10.45 -0.61 14.29
N SER A 146 -11.68 -1.15 14.42
CA SER A 146 -12.33 -1.97 13.43
C SER A 146 -13.80 -1.55 13.34
N SER A 147 -14.35 -1.44 12.14
CA SER A 147 -15.75 -1.14 11.95
C SER A 147 -16.33 -1.90 10.75
N VAL A 148 -17.63 -2.16 10.84
CA VAL A 148 -18.41 -2.83 9.79
C VAL A 148 -19.55 -1.92 9.36
N TRP A 149 -19.75 -1.78 8.06
CA TRP A 149 -20.77 -0.95 7.45
C TRP A 149 -21.57 -1.75 6.43
N LEU A 150 -22.82 -1.38 6.24
CA LEU A 150 -23.65 -1.84 5.13
C LEU A 150 -23.72 -0.73 4.08
N GLY A 151 -23.20 -1.02 2.88
CA GLY A 151 -23.28 -0.14 1.73
C GLY A 151 -24.43 -0.54 0.81
N GLU A 152 -25.35 0.38 0.54
CA GLU A 152 -26.49 0.20 -0.36
C GLU A 152 -26.70 1.45 -1.22
N GLY A 153 -26.51 1.31 -2.53
CA GLY A 153 -26.64 2.42 -3.46
C GLY A 153 -25.70 3.57 -3.14
N ASN A 154 -26.21 4.69 -2.67
CA ASN A 154 -25.44 5.88 -2.29
C ASN A 154 -25.35 6.10 -0.76
N LYS A 155 -25.60 5.06 0.03
CA LYS A 155 -25.65 5.16 1.49
C LYS A 155 -24.72 4.15 2.16
N LEU A 156 -24.09 4.57 3.25
CA LEU A 156 -23.34 3.74 4.18
C LEU A 156 -24.02 3.78 5.56
N THR A 157 -24.33 2.61 6.10
CA THR A 157 -24.95 2.48 7.42
C THR A 157 -24.01 1.74 8.35
N PRO A 158 -23.52 2.39 9.45
CA PRO A 158 -22.66 1.71 10.42
C PRO A 158 -23.42 0.58 11.12
N GLN A 159 -22.73 -0.53 11.40
CA GLN A 159 -23.32 -1.71 12.03
C GLN A 159 -22.66 -2.02 13.38
N TRP A 160 -21.34 -2.23 13.39
CA TRP A 160 -20.55 -2.53 14.59
C TRP A 160 -19.21 -1.86 14.54
N GLU A 161 -18.61 -1.72 15.72
CA GLU A 161 -17.22 -1.30 15.87
C GLU A 161 -16.54 -1.96 17.07
N ILE A 162 -15.21 -2.02 16.99
CA ILE A 162 -14.31 -2.36 18.09
C ILE A 162 -13.46 -1.13 18.33
N ASP A 163 -13.43 -0.68 19.59
CA ASP A 163 -12.76 0.54 19.98
C ASP A 163 -11.36 0.33 20.53
N PHE A 164 -10.57 1.37 20.45
CA PHE A 164 -9.31 1.51 21.15
C PHE A 164 -9.49 1.22 22.67
N PRO A 165 -8.58 0.45 23.32
CA PRO A 165 -7.26 0.07 22.83
C PRO A 165 -7.20 -1.27 22.08
N HIS A 166 -8.31 -1.92 21.80
CA HIS A 166 -8.37 -3.23 21.18
C HIS A 166 -8.30 -3.07 19.65
N SER A 167 -7.13 -3.29 19.05
CA SER A 167 -6.87 -3.05 17.63
C SER A 167 -6.06 -4.18 17.00
N LEU A 168 -6.55 -4.71 15.88
CA LEU A 168 -5.81 -5.68 15.09
C LEU A 168 -4.59 -5.04 14.41
N GLY A 169 -4.75 -3.81 13.93
CA GLY A 169 -3.65 -3.03 13.34
C GLY A 169 -2.53 -2.76 14.35
N LEU A 170 -2.87 -2.28 15.56
CA LEU A 170 -1.88 -2.04 16.61
C LEU A 170 -1.27 -3.33 17.16
N LEU A 171 -2.01 -4.43 17.20
CA LEU A 171 -1.45 -5.75 17.51
C LEU A 171 -0.37 -6.12 16.50
N TYR A 172 -0.68 -6.06 15.20
CA TYR A 172 0.28 -6.36 14.13
C TYR A 172 1.50 -5.41 14.18
N SER A 173 1.27 -4.13 14.44
CA SER A 173 2.34 -3.13 14.63
C SER A 173 3.20 -3.38 15.87
N ALA A 174 2.62 -3.94 16.96
CA ALA A 174 3.39 -4.34 18.13
C ALA A 174 4.39 -5.47 17.80
N PHE A 175 3.98 -6.43 17.00
CA PHE A 175 4.88 -7.48 16.50
C PHE A 175 5.89 -6.95 15.47
N THR A 176 5.50 -5.98 14.64
CA THR A 176 6.39 -5.27 13.72
C THR A 176 7.52 -4.59 14.51
N TYR A 177 7.16 -3.84 15.56
CA TYR A 177 8.12 -3.22 16.49
C TYR A 177 9.02 -4.26 17.16
N TYR A 178 8.43 -5.33 17.69
CA TYR A 178 9.17 -6.35 18.44
C TYR A 178 10.18 -7.11 17.58
N THR A 179 9.87 -7.32 16.30
CA THR A 179 10.80 -7.90 15.32
C THR A 179 11.80 -6.88 14.75
N GLY A 180 11.83 -5.65 15.29
CA GLY A 180 12.81 -4.61 14.97
C GLY A 180 12.57 -3.89 13.67
N PHE A 181 11.33 -3.88 13.16
CA PHE A 181 10.92 -3.07 12.02
C PHE A 181 10.23 -1.78 12.48
N LYS A 182 10.30 -0.73 11.66
CA LYS A 182 9.66 0.55 11.94
C LYS A 182 8.14 0.44 11.80
N VAL A 183 7.40 0.83 12.83
CA VAL A 183 5.93 0.87 12.82
C VAL A 183 5.42 1.87 11.77
N ASN A 184 4.26 1.59 11.20
CA ASN A 184 3.60 2.31 10.09
C ASN A 184 4.30 2.19 8.73
N SER A 185 5.45 1.52 8.67
CA SER A 185 6.16 1.30 7.41
C SER A 185 6.79 -0.08 7.29
N GLY A 186 6.88 -0.86 8.35
CA GLY A 186 7.51 -2.17 8.39
C GLY A 186 6.55 -3.36 8.44
N GLU A 187 5.24 -3.14 8.53
CA GLU A 187 4.22 -4.19 8.59
C GLU A 187 4.31 -5.13 7.38
N TYR A 188 4.57 -4.58 6.20
CA TYR A 188 4.76 -5.40 4.99
C TYR A 188 6.07 -6.21 5.00
N LYS A 189 7.09 -5.79 5.80
CA LYS A 189 8.31 -6.59 6.00
C LYS A 189 8.02 -7.79 6.89
N LEU A 190 7.27 -7.57 7.98
CA LEU A 190 6.81 -8.65 8.86
C LEU A 190 5.97 -9.67 8.09
N MET A 191 5.01 -9.22 7.28
CA MET A 191 4.21 -10.08 6.39
C MET A 191 5.08 -10.87 5.41
N GLY A 192 6.10 -10.23 4.80
CA GLY A 192 7.03 -10.88 3.88
C GLY A 192 8.01 -11.84 4.56
N LEU A 193 8.22 -11.70 5.88
CA LEU A 193 9.08 -12.58 6.68
C LEU A 193 8.34 -13.85 7.13
N ALA A 194 7.01 -13.79 7.26
CA ALA A 194 6.20 -14.88 7.80
C ALA A 194 6.41 -16.25 7.12
N PRO A 195 6.52 -16.38 5.78
CA PRO A 195 6.73 -17.66 5.12
C PRO A 195 8.08 -18.34 5.40
N TYR A 196 9.03 -17.65 5.99
CA TYR A 196 10.34 -18.21 6.37
C TYR A 196 10.31 -18.90 7.75
N GLY A 197 9.27 -18.66 8.56
CA GLY A 197 9.11 -19.21 9.89
C GLY A 197 8.08 -20.34 9.98
N GLU A 198 8.00 -20.90 11.17
CA GLU A 198 6.93 -21.83 11.59
C GLU A 198 6.06 -21.15 12.66
N PRO A 199 4.73 -21.34 12.65
CA PRO A 199 3.82 -20.63 13.56
C PRO A 199 3.81 -21.22 14.97
N LYS A 200 4.98 -21.30 15.62
CA LYS A 200 5.20 -21.94 16.94
C LYS A 200 4.62 -21.17 18.13
N PHE A 201 4.37 -19.86 17.94
CA PHE A 201 3.92 -18.97 19.01
C PHE A 201 2.42 -18.69 18.97
N VAL A 202 1.63 -19.35 18.11
CA VAL A 202 0.18 -19.13 17.99
C VAL A 202 -0.51 -19.33 19.33
N ASP A 203 -0.27 -20.46 20.02
CA ASP A 203 -0.88 -20.75 21.31
C ASP A 203 -0.47 -19.74 22.39
N ILE A 204 0.78 -19.26 22.36
CA ILE A 204 1.26 -18.22 23.29
C ILE A 204 0.50 -16.91 23.06
N ILE A 205 0.29 -16.53 21.81
CA ILE A 205 -0.46 -15.31 21.44
C ILE A 205 -1.92 -15.43 21.91
N LEU A 206 -2.59 -16.54 21.58
CA LEU A 206 -3.99 -16.75 21.91
C LEU A 206 -4.26 -16.90 23.41
N ASN A 207 -3.34 -17.52 24.15
CA ASN A 207 -3.54 -17.75 25.58
C ASN A 207 -3.16 -16.54 26.46
N ASN A 208 -2.37 -15.58 25.94
CA ASN A 208 -1.84 -14.49 26.75
C ASN A 208 -2.19 -13.09 26.24
N LEU A 209 -2.17 -12.87 24.91
CA LEU A 209 -2.21 -11.52 24.35
C LEU A 209 -3.59 -11.10 23.85
N ILE A 210 -4.41 -12.07 23.42
CA ILE A 210 -5.69 -11.78 22.75
C ILE A 210 -6.73 -12.86 23.07
N ASP A 211 -7.92 -12.41 23.43
CA ASP A 211 -9.13 -13.25 23.55
C ASP A 211 -10.01 -13.03 22.30
N ILE A 212 -10.13 -14.04 21.47
CA ILE A 212 -10.90 -14.01 20.21
C ILE A 212 -12.19 -14.81 20.40
N LYS A 213 -13.33 -14.17 20.20
CA LYS A 213 -14.64 -14.80 20.27
C LYS A 213 -14.99 -15.55 18.98
N ASP A 214 -16.04 -16.35 19.03
CA ASP A 214 -16.52 -17.13 17.88
C ASP A 214 -16.97 -16.25 16.70
N ASP A 215 -17.48 -15.07 17.00
CA ASP A 215 -17.91 -14.06 16.02
C ASP A 215 -16.74 -13.25 15.42
N GLY A 216 -15.51 -13.50 15.89
CA GLY A 216 -14.31 -12.80 15.45
C GLY A 216 -14.02 -11.49 16.20
N THR A 217 -14.92 -11.04 17.08
CA THR A 217 -14.60 -9.93 17.99
C THR A 217 -13.48 -10.34 18.94
N PHE A 218 -12.70 -9.38 19.40
CA PHE A 218 -11.52 -9.68 20.22
C PHE A 218 -11.22 -8.61 21.24
N ARG A 219 -10.48 -9.00 22.28
CA ARG A 219 -9.92 -8.10 23.28
C ARG A 219 -8.45 -8.42 23.50
N LEU A 220 -7.62 -7.36 23.52
CA LEU A 220 -6.21 -7.48 23.84
C LEU A 220 -5.98 -7.38 25.35
N ASP A 221 -5.06 -8.16 25.87
CA ASP A 221 -4.59 -8.01 27.25
C ASP A 221 -3.55 -6.89 27.32
N MET A 222 -4.01 -5.72 27.74
CA MET A 222 -3.18 -4.50 27.79
C MET A 222 -2.03 -4.55 28.80
N ARG A 223 -1.90 -5.62 29.58
CA ARG A 223 -0.74 -5.83 30.48
C ARG A 223 0.57 -6.05 29.73
N TYR A 224 0.51 -6.44 28.46
CA TYR A 224 1.66 -6.75 27.60
C TYR A 224 2.03 -5.61 26.64
N PHE A 225 1.18 -4.61 26.50
CA PHE A 225 1.35 -3.52 25.52
C PHE A 225 1.56 -2.17 26.21
N ASN A 226 2.39 -1.33 25.57
CA ASN A 226 2.68 0.03 26.05
C ASN A 226 2.08 1.12 25.18
N TYR A 227 1.59 0.81 23.98
CA TYR A 227 1.21 1.82 22.99
C TYR A 227 0.08 2.77 23.43
N ALA A 228 -0.71 2.40 24.44
CA ALA A 228 -1.80 3.26 24.92
C ALA A 228 -1.26 4.56 25.55
N THR A 229 -0.18 4.49 26.34
CA THR A 229 0.38 5.64 27.07
C THR A 229 1.92 5.63 27.16
N GLY A 230 2.58 4.66 26.53
CA GLY A 230 4.04 4.52 26.55
C GLY A 230 4.71 5.09 25.29
N LEU A 231 6.03 4.96 25.25
CA LEU A 231 6.88 5.35 24.12
C LEU A 231 7.33 4.13 23.28
N THR A 232 6.92 2.94 23.66
CA THR A 232 7.19 1.67 22.98
C THR A 232 5.87 0.95 22.72
N MET A 233 5.87 0.00 21.78
CA MET A 233 4.67 -0.79 21.50
C MET A 233 4.46 -1.92 22.51
N THR A 234 5.54 -2.53 22.98
CA THR A 234 5.55 -3.69 23.88
C THR A 234 6.37 -3.41 25.15
N ASN A 235 6.27 -4.28 26.14
CA ASN A 235 7.00 -4.19 27.40
C ASN A 235 7.76 -5.50 27.74
N ASP A 236 8.39 -5.55 28.92
CA ASP A 236 9.19 -6.70 29.36
C ASP A 236 8.36 -7.98 29.51
N LYS A 237 7.09 -7.89 29.93
CA LYS A 237 6.20 -9.07 30.00
C LYS A 237 5.94 -9.67 28.64
N PHE A 238 5.81 -8.83 27.60
CA PHE A 238 5.71 -9.29 26.23
C PHE A 238 7.02 -10.00 25.81
N ALA A 239 8.16 -9.42 26.15
CA ALA A 239 9.47 -9.99 25.85
C ALA A 239 9.69 -11.36 26.50
N GLU A 240 9.23 -11.56 27.74
CA GLU A 240 9.28 -12.84 28.46
C GLU A 240 8.53 -13.97 27.72
N LEU A 241 7.37 -13.67 27.11
CA LEU A 241 6.58 -14.65 26.36
C LEU A 241 7.32 -15.21 25.12
N PHE A 242 8.18 -14.38 24.51
CA PHE A 242 8.87 -14.73 23.25
C PHE A 242 10.37 -15.00 23.45
N GLY A 243 10.82 -15.17 24.70
CA GLY A 243 12.16 -15.65 25.02
C GLY A 243 13.26 -14.60 24.89
N GLY A 244 12.96 -13.30 25.05
CA GLY A 244 13.96 -12.24 25.10
C GLY A 244 13.47 -10.87 24.61
N PRO A 245 14.33 -9.86 24.58
CA PRO A 245 13.96 -8.49 24.21
C PRO A 245 13.60 -8.37 22.71
N ALA A 246 12.95 -7.26 22.37
CA ALA A 246 12.73 -6.88 20.99
C ALA A 246 14.06 -6.82 20.21
N ARG A 247 14.04 -7.26 18.95
CA ARG A 247 15.20 -7.18 18.06
C ARG A 247 15.58 -5.70 17.82
N LYS A 248 16.86 -5.39 17.92
CA LYS A 248 17.36 -4.06 17.56
C LYS A 248 17.19 -3.84 16.03
N PRO A 249 16.74 -2.65 15.59
CA PRO A 249 16.71 -2.34 14.17
C PRO A 249 18.06 -2.66 13.48
N GLU A 250 17.98 -3.11 12.23
CA GLU A 250 19.13 -3.48 11.37
C GLU A 250 20.04 -4.62 11.89
N SER A 251 19.79 -5.21 13.05
CA SER A 251 20.51 -6.41 13.48
C SER A 251 20.07 -7.65 12.67
N PRO A 252 20.89 -8.73 12.60
CA PRO A 252 20.52 -9.94 11.87
C PRO A 252 19.18 -10.52 12.34
N LEU A 253 18.39 -11.01 11.39
CA LEU A 253 17.17 -11.78 11.65
C LEU A 253 17.54 -13.19 12.09
N THR A 254 16.87 -13.71 13.10
CA THR A 254 17.01 -15.08 13.56
C THR A 254 15.73 -15.87 13.29
N GLN A 255 15.76 -17.18 13.53
CA GLN A 255 14.59 -18.02 13.39
C GLN A 255 13.44 -17.58 14.30
N ARG A 256 13.75 -17.05 15.48
CA ARG A 256 12.76 -16.52 16.41
C ARG A 256 11.88 -15.44 15.76
N GLU A 257 12.48 -14.46 15.10
CA GLU A 257 11.73 -13.39 14.42
C GLU A 257 10.89 -13.94 13.26
N MET A 258 11.38 -14.95 12.54
CA MET A 258 10.62 -15.61 11.46
C MET A 258 9.42 -16.38 12.01
N ASP A 259 9.60 -17.16 13.09
CA ASP A 259 8.54 -17.93 13.74
C ASP A 259 7.48 -17.02 14.39
N ILE A 260 7.90 -15.87 14.95
CA ILE A 260 7.00 -14.84 15.45
C ILE A 260 6.19 -14.23 14.31
N ALA A 261 6.83 -13.89 13.19
CA ALA A 261 6.16 -13.34 12.00
C ALA A 261 5.11 -14.33 11.44
N ALA A 262 5.47 -15.61 11.33
CA ALA A 262 4.54 -16.66 10.92
C ALA A 262 3.35 -16.78 11.87
N SER A 263 3.60 -16.71 13.17
CA SER A 263 2.57 -16.88 14.21
C SER A 263 1.56 -15.75 14.22
N ILE A 264 2.01 -14.49 14.18
CA ILE A 264 1.08 -13.34 14.16
C ILE A 264 0.33 -13.26 12.83
N GLN A 265 0.92 -13.69 11.72
CA GLN A 265 0.23 -13.76 10.44
C GLN A 265 -0.95 -14.75 10.50
N VAL A 266 -0.76 -15.95 11.06
CA VAL A 266 -1.82 -16.95 11.25
C VAL A 266 -2.94 -16.38 12.13
N VAL A 267 -2.61 -15.75 13.26
CA VAL A 267 -3.60 -15.14 14.16
C VAL A 267 -4.38 -14.00 13.46
N THR A 268 -3.69 -13.18 12.68
CA THR A 268 -4.33 -12.09 11.92
C THR A 268 -5.34 -12.64 10.90
N GLU A 269 -4.94 -13.67 10.14
CA GLU A 269 -5.83 -14.34 9.18
C GLU A 269 -7.05 -14.95 9.84
N GLU A 270 -6.88 -15.61 10.99
CA GLU A 270 -7.98 -16.20 11.76
C GLU A 270 -9.02 -15.16 12.20
N ILE A 271 -8.56 -14.01 12.71
CA ILE A 271 -9.44 -12.91 13.11
C ILE A 271 -10.21 -12.37 11.90
N VAL A 272 -9.50 -12.09 10.80
CA VAL A 272 -10.13 -11.55 9.58
C VAL A 272 -11.17 -12.51 9.04
N LEU A 273 -10.90 -13.82 9.02
CA LEU A 273 -11.83 -14.84 8.53
C LEU A 273 -13.06 -15.00 9.44
N LYS A 274 -12.88 -15.00 10.76
CA LYS A 274 -13.99 -15.07 11.72
C LYS A 274 -14.91 -13.85 11.59
N LEU A 275 -14.33 -12.64 11.56
CA LEU A 275 -15.09 -11.41 11.32
C LEU A 275 -15.85 -11.48 10.00
N ALA A 276 -15.18 -11.88 8.91
CA ALA A 276 -15.79 -11.98 7.59
C ALA A 276 -16.98 -12.96 7.55
N ARG A 277 -16.86 -14.13 8.20
CA ARG A 277 -17.97 -15.10 8.30
C ARG A 277 -19.15 -14.52 9.09
N THR A 278 -18.89 -13.81 10.17
CA THR A 278 -19.94 -13.15 10.96
C THR A 278 -20.61 -12.04 10.16
N VAL A 279 -19.83 -11.18 9.52
CA VAL A 279 -20.33 -10.10 8.65
C VAL A 279 -21.23 -10.65 7.54
N GLN A 280 -20.79 -11.73 6.86
CA GLN A 280 -21.58 -12.35 5.79
C GLN A 280 -22.87 -12.95 6.34
N ARG A 281 -22.83 -13.68 7.48
CA ARG A 281 -24.00 -14.32 8.10
C ARG A 281 -25.04 -13.29 8.55
N GLU A 282 -24.61 -12.19 9.18
CA GLU A 282 -25.50 -11.21 9.77
C GLU A 282 -26.06 -10.22 8.71
N LEU A 283 -25.20 -9.72 7.81
CA LEU A 283 -25.58 -8.75 6.80
C LEU A 283 -26.12 -9.39 5.52
N LYS A 284 -25.87 -10.67 5.30
CA LYS A 284 -26.32 -11.45 4.13
C LYS A 284 -25.95 -10.81 2.80
N GLN A 285 -24.78 -10.18 2.75
CA GLN A 285 -24.25 -9.58 1.54
C GLN A 285 -23.42 -10.58 0.76
N ASP A 286 -23.52 -10.51 -0.56
CA ASP A 286 -22.73 -11.36 -1.48
C ASP A 286 -21.29 -10.83 -1.67
N TYR A 287 -21.06 -9.56 -1.42
CA TYR A 287 -19.82 -8.84 -1.73
C TYR A 287 -19.25 -8.15 -0.50
N LEU A 288 -17.92 -8.05 -0.47
CA LEU A 288 -17.18 -7.39 0.61
C LEU A 288 -16.26 -6.31 0.04
N CYS A 289 -16.27 -5.13 0.66
CA CYS A 289 -15.26 -4.09 0.47
C CYS A 289 -14.34 -4.00 1.69
N LEU A 290 -13.03 -3.77 1.47
CA LEU A 290 -12.04 -3.63 2.54
C LEU A 290 -11.33 -2.28 2.47
N ALA A 291 -11.14 -1.65 3.64
CA ALA A 291 -10.32 -0.45 3.86
C ALA A 291 -9.63 -0.49 5.24
N GLY A 292 -8.82 0.53 5.53
CA GLY A 292 -7.96 0.60 6.71
C GLY A 292 -6.59 -0.03 6.45
N GLY A 293 -5.60 0.28 7.29
CA GLY A 293 -4.21 -0.16 7.10
C GLY A 293 -4.05 -1.68 7.04
N VAL A 294 -4.87 -2.45 7.79
CA VAL A 294 -4.83 -3.92 7.78
C VAL A 294 -5.29 -4.51 6.44
N ALA A 295 -6.13 -3.80 5.66
CA ALA A 295 -6.53 -4.24 4.32
C ALA A 295 -5.36 -4.27 3.30
N LEU A 296 -4.19 -3.76 3.66
CA LEU A 296 -2.94 -3.93 2.91
C LEU A 296 -2.27 -5.30 3.16
N ASN A 297 -2.79 -6.12 4.09
CA ASN A 297 -2.31 -7.48 4.31
C ASN A 297 -2.82 -8.41 3.19
N CYS A 298 -2.07 -8.42 2.07
CA CYS A 298 -2.43 -9.15 0.87
C CYS A 298 -2.48 -10.68 1.07
N VAL A 299 -1.83 -11.22 2.11
CA VAL A 299 -1.87 -12.66 2.45
C VAL A 299 -3.24 -13.00 3.03
N ALA A 300 -3.70 -12.25 4.03
CA ALA A 300 -5.04 -12.40 4.61
C ALA A 300 -6.13 -12.19 3.55
N ASN A 301 -5.98 -11.18 2.69
CA ASN A 301 -6.92 -10.90 1.61
C ASN A 301 -7.03 -12.06 0.61
N GLY A 302 -5.90 -12.61 0.19
CA GLY A 302 -5.88 -13.77 -0.71
C GLY A 302 -6.52 -15.02 -0.08
N ARG A 303 -6.30 -15.24 1.22
CA ARG A 303 -6.94 -16.32 1.96
C ARG A 303 -8.45 -16.11 2.09
N LEU A 304 -8.88 -14.90 2.45
CA LEU A 304 -10.29 -14.52 2.55
C LEU A 304 -11.05 -14.79 1.24
N LEU A 305 -10.45 -14.44 0.10
CA LEU A 305 -11.05 -14.72 -1.21
C LEU A 305 -11.17 -16.23 -1.49
N ARG A 306 -10.11 -17.00 -1.23
CA ARG A 306 -10.10 -18.46 -1.45
C ARG A 306 -11.05 -19.24 -0.54
N GLU A 307 -11.35 -18.73 0.66
CA GLU A 307 -12.35 -19.33 1.57
C GLU A 307 -13.79 -19.23 1.01
N GLY A 308 -14.03 -18.37 0.01
CA GLY A 308 -15.34 -18.29 -0.66
C GLY A 308 -16.48 -17.79 0.23
N ILE A 309 -16.17 -17.05 1.30
CA ILE A 309 -17.17 -16.50 2.23
C ILE A 309 -18.07 -15.50 1.51
N PHE A 310 -17.50 -14.70 0.63
CA PHE A 310 -18.18 -13.78 -0.27
C PHE A 310 -17.99 -14.20 -1.73
N LYS A 311 -18.91 -13.83 -2.61
CA LYS A 311 -18.79 -14.06 -4.05
C LYS A 311 -17.59 -13.33 -4.64
N ASP A 312 -17.32 -12.11 -4.15
CA ASP A 312 -16.13 -11.35 -4.51
C ASP A 312 -15.75 -10.35 -3.42
N VAL A 313 -14.47 -9.92 -3.45
CA VAL A 313 -13.87 -8.98 -2.50
C VAL A 313 -13.18 -7.86 -3.26
N TRP A 314 -13.53 -6.62 -2.98
CA TRP A 314 -12.86 -5.45 -3.51
C TRP A 314 -12.11 -4.69 -2.41
N ILE A 315 -10.88 -4.30 -2.70
CA ILE A 315 -9.99 -3.66 -1.72
C ILE A 315 -9.58 -2.30 -2.27
N GLN A 316 -9.74 -1.24 -1.46
CA GLN A 316 -9.29 0.09 -1.83
C GLN A 316 -7.77 0.09 -2.11
N PRO A 317 -7.31 0.50 -3.31
CA PRO A 317 -5.86 0.52 -3.62
C PRO A 317 -5.04 1.37 -2.66
N ALA A 318 -5.60 2.47 -2.16
CA ALA A 318 -5.03 3.32 -1.12
C ALA A 318 -5.72 3.04 0.23
N ALA A 319 -5.77 1.77 0.67
CA ALA A 319 -6.57 1.35 1.82
C ALA A 319 -6.18 2.00 3.16
N GLY A 320 -4.94 2.46 3.34
CA GLY A 320 -4.54 3.26 4.50
C GLY A 320 -5.10 4.69 4.45
N ASP A 321 -4.63 5.55 5.36
CA ASP A 321 -5.13 6.92 5.57
C ASP A 321 -5.14 7.81 4.31
N ALA A 322 -4.24 7.54 3.35
CA ALA A 322 -4.23 8.27 2.08
C ALA A 322 -5.58 8.20 1.34
N GLY A 323 -6.26 7.06 1.40
CA GLY A 323 -7.59 6.88 0.83
C GLY A 323 -8.69 7.64 1.58
N GLY A 324 -8.45 8.02 2.82
CA GLY A 324 -9.38 8.79 3.63
C GLY A 324 -9.77 10.13 2.98
N ALA A 325 -8.83 10.82 2.34
CA ALA A 325 -9.11 12.05 1.61
C ALA A 325 -10.11 11.83 0.46
N LEU A 326 -9.93 10.75 -0.31
CA LEU A 326 -10.86 10.36 -1.37
C LEU A 326 -12.22 9.95 -0.78
N GLY A 327 -12.20 9.13 0.27
CA GLY A 327 -13.41 8.66 0.95
C GLY A 327 -14.23 9.79 1.54
N ALA A 328 -13.58 10.76 2.17
CA ALA A 328 -14.25 11.96 2.69
C ALA A 328 -14.98 12.74 1.58
N ALA A 329 -14.33 12.93 0.43
CA ALA A 329 -14.95 13.59 -0.71
C ALA A 329 -16.13 12.79 -1.28
N LEU A 330 -16.02 11.45 -1.34
CA LEU A 330 -17.08 10.56 -1.80
C LEU A 330 -18.27 10.54 -0.84
N ALA A 331 -18.02 10.51 0.48
CA ALA A 331 -19.07 10.58 1.50
C ALA A 331 -19.88 11.87 1.38
N ILE A 332 -19.21 13.01 1.19
CA ILE A 332 -19.93 14.28 0.99
C ILE A 332 -20.75 14.24 -0.30
N TRP A 333 -20.19 13.73 -1.40
CA TRP A 333 -20.93 13.68 -2.66
C TRP A 333 -22.17 12.79 -2.59
N HIS A 334 -22.03 11.58 -2.08
CA HIS A 334 -23.10 10.59 -2.11
C HIS A 334 -24.06 10.71 -0.93
N GLU A 335 -23.57 10.89 0.31
CA GLU A 335 -24.40 10.89 1.51
C GLU A 335 -24.89 12.29 1.87
N TYR A 336 -23.97 13.27 1.99
CA TYR A 336 -24.35 14.62 2.42
C TYR A 336 -25.16 15.38 1.35
N LEU A 337 -24.75 15.28 0.07
CA LEU A 337 -25.43 15.91 -1.06
C LEU A 337 -26.50 15.01 -1.69
N GLY A 338 -26.61 13.73 -1.29
CA GLY A 338 -27.65 12.82 -1.74
C GLY A 338 -27.55 12.37 -3.20
N ASN A 339 -26.38 12.52 -3.84
CA ASN A 339 -26.22 12.17 -5.26
C ASN A 339 -26.24 10.65 -5.46
N ALA A 340 -26.98 10.22 -6.49
CA ALA A 340 -27.07 8.82 -6.85
C ALA A 340 -25.72 8.21 -7.23
N ARG A 341 -25.59 6.90 -7.00
CA ARG A 341 -24.44 6.10 -7.38
C ARG A 341 -24.87 5.00 -8.35
N THR A 342 -24.05 4.75 -9.34
CA THR A 342 -24.22 3.63 -10.27
C THR A 342 -22.97 2.76 -10.23
N ALA A 343 -23.13 1.46 -10.01
CA ALA A 343 -22.10 0.44 -10.06
C ALA A 343 -22.66 -0.83 -10.73
N PRO A 344 -21.81 -1.61 -11.45
CA PRO A 344 -20.42 -1.34 -11.78
C PRO A 344 -20.23 -0.19 -12.80
N ASP A 345 -19.01 0.33 -12.91
CA ASP A 345 -18.62 1.23 -14.00
C ASP A 345 -18.46 0.40 -15.29
N GLN A 346 -19.41 0.52 -16.21
CA GLN A 346 -19.42 -0.25 -17.47
C GLN A 346 -18.42 0.26 -18.51
N THR A 347 -17.75 1.37 -18.24
CA THR A 347 -16.74 1.94 -19.14
C THR A 347 -15.33 1.41 -18.89
N CYS A 348 -15.16 0.55 -17.89
CA CYS A 348 -13.89 -0.01 -17.47
C CYS A 348 -14.00 -1.53 -17.27
N SER A 349 -13.01 -2.30 -17.74
CA SER A 349 -12.99 -3.76 -17.64
C SER A 349 -12.95 -4.28 -16.20
N VAL A 350 -12.37 -3.50 -15.28
CA VAL A 350 -12.34 -3.80 -13.82
C VAL A 350 -13.68 -3.46 -13.14
N GLY A 351 -14.55 -2.68 -13.79
CA GLY A 351 -15.86 -2.32 -13.29
C GLY A 351 -15.88 -1.34 -12.12
N ASP A 352 -14.73 -0.90 -11.62
CA ASP A 352 -14.61 0.06 -10.52
C ASP A 352 -14.28 1.49 -11.01
N ARG A 353 -14.49 2.49 -10.14
CA ARG A 353 -14.24 3.90 -10.47
C ARG A 353 -12.81 4.36 -10.18
N MET A 354 -11.96 3.49 -9.64
CA MET A 354 -10.53 3.78 -9.50
C MET A 354 -9.78 3.63 -10.83
N ARG A 355 -10.31 2.84 -11.76
CA ARG A 355 -9.81 2.67 -13.15
C ARG A 355 -8.30 2.45 -13.21
N GLY A 356 -7.78 1.52 -12.39
CA GLY A 356 -6.35 1.23 -12.28
C GLY A 356 -5.60 2.12 -11.29
N SER A 357 -6.29 3.08 -10.63
CA SER A 357 -5.71 3.99 -9.64
C SER A 357 -4.67 4.99 -10.19
N TYR A 358 -4.63 5.24 -11.49
CA TYR A 358 -3.73 6.20 -12.15
C TYR A 358 -4.29 7.62 -12.04
N LEU A 359 -4.17 8.21 -10.84
CA LEU A 359 -4.81 9.48 -10.49
C LEU A 359 -3.82 10.63 -10.23
N GLY A 360 -2.52 10.32 -10.19
CA GLY A 360 -1.45 11.28 -9.94
C GLY A 360 -0.90 11.97 -11.20
N PRO A 361 0.18 12.75 -11.08
CA PRO A 361 0.77 13.53 -12.17
C PRO A 361 1.21 12.70 -13.39
N TRP A 362 1.11 13.34 -14.54
CA TRP A 362 1.61 12.85 -15.83
C TRP A 362 2.53 13.90 -16.48
N PHE A 363 3.51 13.42 -17.23
CA PHE A 363 4.50 14.25 -17.91
C PHE A 363 4.60 13.85 -19.38
N GLY A 364 4.37 14.79 -20.29
CA GLY A 364 4.47 14.54 -21.72
C GLY A 364 5.92 14.41 -22.20
N SER A 365 6.11 13.75 -23.34
CA SER A 365 7.45 13.51 -23.92
C SER A 365 8.25 14.81 -24.15
N ASP A 366 7.58 15.92 -24.47
CA ASP A 366 8.27 17.19 -24.73
C ASP A 366 8.84 17.79 -23.44
N ASN A 367 8.10 17.70 -22.32
CA ASN A 367 8.63 18.07 -20.99
C ASN A 367 9.83 17.22 -20.60
N ILE A 368 9.72 15.91 -20.84
CA ILE A 368 10.78 14.93 -20.56
C ILE A 368 12.03 15.24 -21.38
N CYS A 369 11.90 15.42 -22.70
CA CYS A 369 13.02 15.77 -23.56
C CYS A 369 13.66 17.12 -23.16
N GLY A 370 12.84 18.14 -22.89
CA GLY A 370 13.33 19.45 -22.44
C GLY A 370 14.16 19.37 -21.15
N TYR A 371 13.73 18.53 -20.17
CA TYR A 371 14.52 18.26 -18.98
C TYR A 371 15.85 17.55 -19.32
N LEU A 372 15.81 16.46 -20.10
CA LEU A 372 17.00 15.69 -20.47
C LEU A 372 18.01 16.52 -21.27
N ASP A 373 17.54 17.38 -22.17
CA ASP A 373 18.38 18.34 -22.92
C ASP A 373 19.08 19.33 -21.98
N THR A 374 18.37 19.83 -20.95
CA THR A 374 18.95 20.76 -19.96
C THR A 374 20.12 20.13 -19.21
N ILE A 375 20.01 18.85 -18.84
CA ILE A 375 21.06 18.11 -18.13
C ILE A 375 22.03 17.41 -19.08
N LYS A 376 21.85 17.55 -20.41
CA LYS A 376 22.64 16.92 -21.46
C LYS A 376 22.73 15.40 -21.34
N ALA A 377 21.66 14.76 -20.89
CA ALA A 377 21.58 13.30 -20.81
C ALA A 377 21.33 12.72 -22.21
N PRO A 378 22.14 11.76 -22.68
CA PRO A 378 21.88 11.07 -23.94
C PRO A 378 20.60 10.22 -23.86
N TYR A 379 19.75 10.31 -24.85
CA TYR A 379 18.52 9.52 -24.95
C TYR A 379 18.14 9.23 -26.39
N LYS A 380 17.25 8.24 -26.58
CA LYS A 380 16.58 7.95 -27.86
C LYS A 380 15.08 8.13 -27.70
N LYS A 381 14.44 8.83 -28.65
CA LYS A 381 12.99 8.90 -28.75
C LYS A 381 12.55 7.89 -29.83
N LEU A 382 11.78 6.87 -29.44
CA LEU A 382 11.39 5.76 -30.30
C LEU A 382 9.92 5.86 -30.69
N ASP A 383 9.57 5.28 -31.83
CA ASP A 383 8.16 4.99 -32.13
C ASP A 383 7.67 3.75 -31.35
N ASP A 384 6.37 3.52 -31.29
CA ASP A 384 5.81 2.46 -30.46
C ASP A 384 6.29 1.05 -30.87
N ALA A 385 6.51 0.80 -32.16
CA ALA A 385 6.95 -0.52 -32.63
C ALA A 385 8.41 -0.81 -32.23
N GLU A 386 9.29 0.15 -32.45
CA GLU A 386 10.68 0.08 -32.04
C GLU A 386 10.80 0.01 -30.52
N PHE A 387 10.02 0.83 -29.81
CA PHE A 387 10.00 0.92 -28.36
C PHE A 387 9.72 -0.42 -27.68
N TYR A 388 8.61 -1.09 -28.02
CA TYR A 388 8.28 -2.38 -27.39
C TYR A 388 9.22 -3.50 -27.80
N ASN A 389 9.75 -3.46 -29.02
CA ASN A 389 10.75 -4.44 -29.48
C ASN A 389 12.06 -4.30 -28.68
N GLU A 390 12.62 -3.09 -28.60
CA GLU A 390 13.85 -2.82 -27.84
C GLU A 390 13.69 -3.21 -26.37
N LEU A 391 12.62 -2.80 -25.72
CA LEU A 391 12.41 -3.10 -24.30
C LEU A 391 12.18 -4.60 -24.03
N SER A 392 11.48 -5.29 -24.91
CA SER A 392 11.33 -6.75 -24.78
C SER A 392 12.67 -7.47 -24.96
N ASP A 393 13.59 -6.94 -25.78
CA ASP A 393 14.97 -7.44 -25.91
C ASP A 393 15.79 -7.19 -24.65
N VAL A 394 15.73 -5.97 -24.12
CA VAL A 394 16.42 -5.57 -22.88
C VAL A 394 15.97 -6.47 -21.72
N LEU A 395 14.65 -6.65 -21.54
CA LEU A 395 14.11 -7.51 -20.49
C LEU A 395 14.48 -8.98 -20.68
N ALA A 396 14.36 -9.53 -21.91
CA ALA A 396 14.74 -10.92 -22.20
C ALA A 396 16.23 -11.20 -22.01
N ALA A 397 17.08 -10.16 -22.07
CA ALA A 397 18.51 -10.21 -21.73
C ALA A 397 18.78 -10.08 -20.22
N GLU A 398 17.75 -10.29 -19.37
CA GLU A 398 17.81 -10.21 -17.89
C GLU A 398 18.25 -8.83 -17.36
N LYS A 399 18.02 -7.76 -18.12
CA LYS A 399 18.30 -6.38 -17.72
C LYS A 399 17.16 -5.78 -16.92
N VAL A 400 17.48 -4.81 -16.05
CA VAL A 400 16.51 -4.13 -15.19
C VAL A 400 16.14 -2.77 -15.77
N VAL A 401 14.85 -2.51 -15.88
CA VAL A 401 14.30 -1.30 -16.49
C VAL A 401 13.54 -0.46 -15.45
N GLY A 402 13.92 0.82 -15.32
CA GLY A 402 13.10 1.85 -14.69
C GLY A 402 11.97 2.25 -15.66
N TRP A 403 10.72 2.04 -15.27
CA TRP A 403 9.53 2.21 -16.10
C TRP A 403 8.67 3.35 -15.56
N PHE A 404 8.63 4.46 -16.29
CA PHE A 404 7.89 5.66 -15.96
C PHE A 404 6.91 6.00 -17.09
N GLN A 405 5.61 5.73 -16.87
CA GLN A 405 4.59 5.81 -17.92
C GLN A 405 3.29 6.40 -17.39
N GLY A 406 2.67 7.25 -18.20
CA GLY A 406 1.35 7.78 -17.93
C GLY A 406 1.21 8.47 -16.56
N ARG A 407 0.00 8.46 -16.03
CA ARG A 407 -0.29 9.02 -14.70
C ARG A 407 0.28 8.14 -13.58
N MET A 408 0.77 8.78 -12.52
CA MET A 408 1.25 8.12 -11.31
C MET A 408 0.10 7.45 -10.55
N GLU A 409 0.37 6.32 -9.93
CA GLU A 409 -0.57 5.59 -9.09
C GLU A 409 -0.90 6.35 -7.80
N PHE A 410 -2.16 6.29 -7.36
CA PHE A 410 -2.60 6.69 -6.03
C PHE A 410 -2.69 5.47 -5.12
N GLY A 411 -1.86 5.44 -4.09
CA GLY A 411 -1.70 4.33 -3.16
C GLY A 411 -0.25 3.86 -2.99
N PRO A 412 -0.01 2.85 -2.14
CA PRO A 412 1.35 2.42 -1.77
C PRO A 412 2.00 1.47 -2.79
N ARG A 413 1.29 1.04 -3.82
CA ARG A 413 1.79 0.05 -4.79
C ARG A 413 2.12 0.71 -6.12
N ALA A 414 3.22 0.28 -6.74
CA ALA A 414 3.51 0.58 -8.13
C ALA A 414 2.75 -0.41 -9.02
N LEU A 415 1.96 0.10 -9.95
CA LEU A 415 1.04 -0.68 -10.78
C LEU A 415 1.39 -0.59 -12.28
N GLY A 416 2.60 -0.14 -12.62
CA GLY A 416 3.04 0.02 -14.00
C GLY A 416 3.00 1.47 -14.50
N GLY A 417 2.86 2.46 -13.60
CA GLY A 417 3.06 3.88 -13.89
C GLY A 417 4.44 4.36 -13.42
N ARG A 418 4.84 3.99 -12.21
CA ARG A 418 6.13 4.32 -11.58
C ARG A 418 6.77 3.04 -11.04
N SER A 419 7.30 2.21 -11.93
CA SER A 419 7.73 0.85 -11.64
C SER A 419 9.21 0.60 -11.97
N ILE A 420 9.80 -0.38 -11.31
CA ILE A 420 11.01 -1.06 -11.78
C ILE A 420 10.58 -2.45 -12.21
N ILE A 421 10.95 -2.85 -13.42
CA ILE A 421 10.53 -4.10 -14.03
C ILE A 421 11.71 -4.95 -14.45
N GLY A 422 11.52 -6.27 -14.52
CA GLY A 422 12.56 -7.23 -14.91
C GLY A 422 11.98 -8.58 -15.34
N ASP A 423 12.85 -9.46 -15.82
CA ASP A 423 12.46 -10.82 -16.25
C ASP A 423 12.24 -11.73 -15.03
N PRO A 424 11.02 -12.26 -14.81
CA PRO A 424 10.74 -13.14 -13.66
C PRO A 424 11.36 -14.54 -13.78
N ARG A 425 11.81 -14.96 -14.98
CA ARG A 425 12.41 -16.27 -15.25
C ARG A 425 13.85 -16.35 -14.76
N SER A 426 14.53 -15.21 -14.59
CA SER A 426 15.90 -15.15 -14.10
C SER A 426 15.98 -15.49 -12.62
N ALA A 427 16.72 -16.54 -12.28
CA ALA A 427 16.97 -16.93 -10.90
C ALA A 427 17.78 -15.90 -10.09
N LYS A 428 18.51 -15.00 -10.77
CA LYS A 428 19.33 -13.96 -10.16
C LYS A 428 18.56 -12.64 -9.97
N MET A 429 17.47 -12.42 -10.70
CA MET A 429 16.77 -11.14 -10.75
C MET A 429 16.36 -10.65 -9.36
N GLN A 430 15.85 -11.54 -8.51
CA GLN A 430 15.42 -11.17 -7.16
C GLN A 430 16.59 -10.63 -6.32
N SER A 431 17.76 -11.26 -6.35
CA SER A 431 18.93 -10.79 -5.60
C SER A 431 19.53 -9.52 -6.20
N VAL A 432 19.63 -9.42 -7.54
CA VAL A 432 20.11 -8.22 -8.24
C VAL A 432 19.24 -7.01 -7.87
N MET A 433 17.93 -7.12 -7.99
CA MET A 433 17.03 -6.01 -7.70
C MET A 433 17.03 -5.63 -6.21
N ASN A 434 17.12 -6.59 -5.28
CA ASN A 434 17.15 -6.26 -3.85
C ASN A 434 18.48 -5.61 -3.43
N LEU A 435 19.62 -6.14 -3.88
CA LEU A 435 20.93 -5.71 -3.39
C LEU A 435 21.51 -4.51 -4.15
N LYS A 436 21.29 -4.44 -5.48
CA LYS A 436 21.94 -3.45 -6.36
C LYS A 436 21.07 -2.28 -6.76
N ILE A 437 19.75 -2.39 -6.53
CA ILE A 437 18.80 -1.35 -6.91
C ILE A 437 18.02 -0.85 -5.69
N LYS A 438 17.46 -1.78 -4.91
CA LYS A 438 16.66 -1.42 -3.73
C LYS A 438 17.49 -1.17 -2.48
N TYR A 439 18.71 -1.67 -2.41
CA TYR A 439 19.59 -1.59 -1.23
C TYR A 439 18.85 -2.03 0.05
N ARG A 440 18.20 -3.21 -0.01
CA ARG A 440 17.34 -3.71 1.05
C ARG A 440 17.55 -5.19 1.34
N GLU A 441 16.84 -5.69 2.32
CA GLU A 441 16.89 -7.08 2.79
C GLU A 441 16.55 -8.06 1.65
N SER A 442 17.35 -9.10 1.47
CA SER A 442 17.22 -10.08 0.37
C SER A 442 15.97 -10.97 0.47
N PHE A 443 15.39 -11.14 1.67
CA PHE A 443 14.22 -11.99 1.88
C PHE A 443 12.92 -11.43 1.26
N ARG A 444 12.89 -10.16 0.89
CA ARG A 444 11.68 -9.50 0.39
C ARG A 444 11.33 -9.98 -1.01
N PRO A 445 10.11 -10.51 -1.24
CA PRO A 445 9.66 -10.95 -2.56
C PRO A 445 9.36 -9.75 -3.46
N PHE A 446 9.36 -10.01 -4.78
CA PHE A 446 8.81 -9.11 -5.79
C PHE A 446 7.44 -9.60 -6.24
N ALA A 447 6.66 -8.71 -6.82
CA ALA A 447 5.33 -9.00 -7.33
C ALA A 447 5.37 -9.29 -8.84
N PRO A 448 4.61 -10.28 -9.33
CA PRO A 448 4.32 -10.45 -10.74
C PRO A 448 3.26 -9.46 -11.22
N ALA A 449 3.50 -8.86 -12.38
CA ALA A 449 2.47 -8.27 -13.23
C ALA A 449 2.19 -9.22 -14.39
N ILE A 450 0.92 -9.54 -14.63
CA ILE A 450 0.49 -10.50 -15.65
C ILE A 450 -0.71 -9.95 -16.41
N LYS A 451 -0.84 -10.26 -17.72
CA LYS A 451 -2.04 -9.94 -18.49
C LYS A 451 -3.27 -10.60 -17.82
N ALA A 452 -4.36 -9.85 -17.67
CA ALA A 452 -5.53 -10.29 -16.90
C ALA A 452 -6.09 -11.64 -17.37
N GLU A 453 -6.18 -11.85 -18.69
CA GLU A 453 -6.70 -13.07 -19.31
C GLU A 453 -5.76 -14.30 -19.16
N ARG A 454 -4.50 -14.08 -18.74
CA ARG A 454 -3.51 -15.16 -18.57
C ARG A 454 -3.32 -15.56 -17.10
N VAL A 455 -3.97 -14.87 -16.16
CA VAL A 455 -3.72 -15.05 -14.72
C VAL A 455 -3.99 -16.48 -14.26
N SER A 456 -5.08 -17.10 -14.68
CA SER A 456 -5.48 -18.47 -14.30
C SER A 456 -4.57 -19.57 -14.85
N GLU A 457 -3.71 -19.26 -15.83
CA GLU A 457 -2.74 -20.21 -16.38
C GLU A 457 -1.45 -20.29 -15.54
N TRP A 458 -1.19 -19.28 -14.72
CA TRP A 458 0.04 -19.17 -13.91
C TRP A 458 -0.22 -19.23 -12.40
N PHE A 459 -1.38 -18.75 -11.97
CA PHE A 459 -1.74 -18.66 -10.55
C PHE A 459 -3.09 -19.34 -10.27
N VAL A 460 -3.26 -19.81 -9.05
CA VAL A 460 -4.55 -20.32 -8.56
C VAL A 460 -5.43 -19.10 -8.23
N HIS A 461 -5.84 -18.42 -9.30
CA HIS A 461 -6.63 -17.19 -9.26
C HIS A 461 -7.36 -17.00 -10.60
N ASP A 462 -8.65 -16.66 -10.56
CA ASP A 462 -9.55 -16.65 -11.72
C ASP A 462 -10.25 -15.32 -11.99
N ARG A 463 -9.83 -14.26 -11.30
CA ARG A 463 -10.48 -12.94 -11.40
C ARG A 463 -9.49 -11.79 -11.43
N SER A 464 -10.00 -10.55 -11.58
CA SER A 464 -9.17 -9.35 -11.60
C SER A 464 -8.53 -9.07 -10.24
N SER A 465 -7.25 -8.73 -10.23
CA SER A 465 -6.49 -8.24 -9.09
C SER A 465 -5.58 -7.08 -9.52
N PRO A 466 -6.14 -5.93 -9.95
CA PRO A 466 -5.35 -4.88 -10.60
C PRO A 466 -4.45 -4.12 -9.61
N TYR A 467 -4.74 -4.16 -8.32
CA TYR A 467 -4.15 -3.30 -7.30
C TYR A 467 -3.05 -3.96 -6.45
N MET A 468 -2.61 -5.19 -6.81
CA MET A 468 -1.51 -5.87 -6.10
C MET A 468 -1.80 -6.06 -4.60
N LEU A 469 -3.06 -6.36 -4.24
CA LEU A 469 -3.53 -6.50 -2.86
C LEU A 469 -3.99 -7.90 -2.50
N MET A 470 -3.71 -8.90 -3.36
CA MET A 470 -4.03 -10.31 -3.14
C MET A 470 -2.82 -11.19 -3.40
N VAL A 471 -2.65 -12.20 -2.55
CA VAL A 471 -1.67 -13.27 -2.73
C VAL A 471 -2.38 -14.53 -3.21
N ALA A 472 -1.84 -15.13 -4.27
CA ALA A 472 -2.32 -16.40 -4.79
C ALA A 472 -1.17 -17.41 -4.96
N PRO A 473 -1.41 -18.72 -4.83
CA PRO A 473 -0.41 -19.74 -5.12
C PRO A 473 -0.07 -19.77 -6.61
N VAL A 474 1.19 -20.02 -6.93
CA VAL A 474 1.63 -20.39 -8.29
C VAL A 474 1.07 -21.78 -8.60
N ARG A 475 0.55 -21.99 -9.81
CA ARG A 475 0.02 -23.30 -10.23
C ARG A 475 1.06 -24.42 -10.15
N GLU A 476 0.62 -25.63 -9.83
CA GLU A 476 1.52 -26.77 -9.65
C GLU A 476 2.31 -27.11 -10.91
N ASP A 477 1.69 -27.01 -12.08
CA ASP A 477 2.35 -27.24 -13.38
C ASP A 477 3.42 -26.20 -13.75
N LYS A 478 3.47 -25.09 -13.02
CA LYS A 478 4.50 -24.03 -13.14
C LYS A 478 5.58 -24.13 -12.05
N ARG A 479 5.40 -25.01 -11.06
CA ARG A 479 6.37 -25.21 -9.97
C ARG A 479 7.51 -26.12 -10.43
N ILE A 480 8.67 -25.94 -9.81
CA ILE A 480 9.83 -26.81 -9.93
C ILE A 480 9.91 -27.64 -8.65
N ALA A 481 9.95 -28.96 -8.78
CA ALA A 481 10.08 -29.85 -7.63
C ALA A 481 11.43 -29.63 -6.93
N MET A 482 11.38 -29.42 -5.61
CA MET A 482 12.60 -29.38 -4.78
C MET A 482 13.11 -30.78 -4.51
N THR A 483 14.45 -30.93 -4.47
CA THR A 483 15.10 -32.17 -4.00
C THR A 483 14.82 -32.39 -2.50
N ALA A 484 15.03 -33.62 -2.02
CA ALA A 484 14.88 -33.93 -0.60
C ALA A 484 15.79 -33.07 0.30
N GLU A 485 17.00 -32.74 -0.16
CA GLU A 485 17.95 -31.85 0.53
C GLU A 485 17.45 -30.40 0.55
N GLN A 486 16.92 -29.90 -0.57
CA GLN A 486 16.35 -28.55 -0.65
C GLN A 486 15.08 -28.38 0.21
N GLN A 487 14.29 -29.44 0.39
CA GLN A 487 13.12 -29.43 1.27
C GLN A 487 13.51 -29.30 2.75
N GLN A 488 14.70 -29.75 3.14
CA GLN A 488 15.23 -29.62 4.50
C GLN A 488 15.80 -28.25 4.82
N LEU A 489 16.00 -27.39 3.81
CA LEU A 489 16.42 -26.01 4.03
C LEU A 489 15.42 -25.26 4.88
N PHE A 490 15.92 -24.37 5.73
CA PHE A 490 15.12 -23.67 6.70
C PHE A 490 15.38 -22.15 6.64
N GLY A 491 14.35 -21.36 6.96
CA GLY A 491 14.50 -19.91 6.99
C GLY A 491 14.95 -19.30 5.66
N ILE A 492 15.89 -18.37 5.73
CA ILE A 492 16.39 -17.58 4.58
C ILE A 492 17.14 -18.42 3.56
N GLU A 493 17.68 -19.59 3.93
CA GLU A 493 18.37 -20.49 2.99
C GLU A 493 17.47 -20.95 1.84
N LYS A 494 16.16 -21.02 2.05
CA LYS A 494 15.17 -21.33 1.03
C LYS A 494 15.18 -20.35 -0.16
N LEU A 495 15.68 -19.12 0.03
CA LEU A 495 15.74 -18.09 -1.02
C LEU A 495 16.53 -18.51 -2.26
N LEU A 496 17.59 -19.30 -2.06
CA LEU A 496 18.52 -19.68 -3.12
C LEU A 496 17.97 -20.79 -4.05
N VAL A 497 16.82 -21.35 -3.73
CA VAL A 497 16.22 -22.47 -4.49
C VAL A 497 15.21 -21.94 -5.50
N PRO A 498 15.42 -22.09 -6.81
CA PRO A 498 14.38 -21.83 -7.82
C PRO A 498 13.22 -22.82 -7.63
N ARG A 499 12.01 -22.30 -7.40
CA ARG A 499 10.82 -23.11 -7.08
C ARG A 499 9.75 -23.11 -8.17
N SER A 500 9.94 -22.27 -9.20
CA SER A 500 8.97 -22.17 -10.29
C SER A 500 9.64 -21.71 -11.58
N GLN A 501 8.89 -21.70 -12.68
CA GLN A 501 9.31 -21.11 -13.96
C GLN A 501 9.49 -19.59 -13.89
N ILE A 502 9.02 -18.93 -12.82
CA ILE A 502 9.13 -17.49 -12.54
C ILE A 502 9.73 -17.25 -11.14
N PRO A 503 10.98 -17.71 -10.89
CA PRO A 503 11.55 -17.74 -9.55
C PRO A 503 11.68 -16.37 -8.89
N ALA A 504 11.88 -15.29 -9.66
CA ALA A 504 12.06 -13.95 -9.12
C ALA A 504 10.81 -13.38 -8.43
N VAL A 505 9.62 -13.91 -8.73
CA VAL A 505 8.34 -13.45 -8.18
C VAL A 505 7.60 -14.52 -7.38
N THR A 506 8.22 -15.70 -7.18
CA THR A 506 7.64 -16.81 -6.40
C THR A 506 8.27 -16.84 -5.01
N HIS A 507 7.44 -16.65 -3.99
CA HIS A 507 7.89 -16.68 -2.60
C HIS A 507 8.23 -18.12 -2.14
N VAL A 508 8.85 -18.26 -0.96
CA VAL A 508 9.32 -19.57 -0.44
C VAL A 508 8.21 -20.59 -0.17
N ASP A 509 6.98 -20.15 -0.05
CA ASP A 509 5.75 -20.93 0.11
C ASP A 509 4.98 -21.16 -1.20
N TYR A 510 5.61 -20.89 -2.35
CA TYR A 510 4.99 -20.93 -3.68
C TYR A 510 3.88 -19.90 -3.91
N SER A 511 3.77 -18.90 -3.09
CA SER A 511 2.81 -17.80 -3.27
C SER A 511 3.41 -16.63 -4.06
N ALA A 512 2.53 -15.78 -4.60
CA ALA A 512 2.89 -14.53 -5.23
C ALA A 512 1.82 -13.47 -4.99
N ARG A 513 2.23 -12.20 -4.81
CA ARG A 513 1.32 -11.05 -4.73
C ARG A 513 1.04 -10.54 -6.13
N ILE A 514 -0.06 -10.98 -6.70
CA ILE A 514 -0.38 -10.80 -8.11
C ILE A 514 -0.92 -9.41 -8.44
N GLN A 515 -0.58 -8.95 -9.66
CA GLN A 515 -1.23 -7.82 -10.33
C GLN A 515 -1.71 -8.27 -11.70
N THR A 516 -3.02 -8.14 -11.97
CA THR A 516 -3.57 -8.26 -13.33
C THR A 516 -3.47 -6.93 -14.06
N VAL A 517 -2.95 -6.94 -15.28
CA VAL A 517 -2.83 -5.77 -16.14
C VAL A 517 -3.88 -5.85 -17.24
N HIS A 518 -4.68 -4.80 -17.37
CA HIS A 518 -5.78 -4.70 -18.31
C HIS A 518 -5.45 -3.72 -19.42
N ALA A 519 -5.85 -4.05 -20.65
CA ALA A 519 -5.51 -3.26 -21.84
C ALA A 519 -6.14 -1.84 -21.84
N ASP A 520 -7.29 -1.68 -21.21
CA ASP A 520 -8.03 -0.41 -21.15
C ASP A 520 -7.52 0.51 -20.02
N THR A 521 -7.07 -0.04 -18.88
CA THR A 521 -6.60 0.78 -17.76
C THR A 521 -5.10 1.10 -17.83
N ASN A 522 -4.28 0.22 -18.42
CA ASN A 522 -2.85 0.47 -18.65
C ASN A 522 -2.38 -0.13 -19.98
N PRO A 523 -2.75 0.48 -21.12
CA PRO A 523 -2.47 -0.06 -22.46
C PRO A 523 -0.97 -0.20 -22.73
N ARG A 524 -0.12 0.72 -22.27
CA ARG A 524 1.32 0.66 -22.53
C ARG A 524 2.00 -0.48 -21.80
N PHE A 525 1.66 -0.72 -20.55
CA PHE A 525 2.21 -1.82 -19.78
C PHE A 525 1.68 -3.17 -20.26
N TYR A 526 0.40 -3.21 -20.67
CA TYR A 526 -0.20 -4.38 -21.29
C TYR A 526 0.52 -4.76 -22.60
N GLN A 527 0.79 -3.79 -23.48
CA GLN A 527 1.50 -4.03 -24.73
C GLN A 527 2.94 -4.49 -24.52
N LEU A 528 3.63 -3.97 -23.51
CA LEU A 528 4.96 -4.47 -23.15
C LEU A 528 4.91 -5.94 -22.70
N LEU A 529 3.95 -6.30 -21.84
CA LEU A 529 3.71 -7.69 -21.42
C LEU A 529 3.41 -8.59 -22.63
N ASP A 530 2.57 -8.13 -23.55
CA ASP A 530 2.22 -8.87 -24.76
C ASP A 530 3.43 -9.11 -25.66
N ARG A 531 4.26 -8.09 -25.88
CA ARG A 531 5.48 -8.22 -26.68
C ARG A 531 6.51 -9.11 -26.01
N PHE A 532 6.66 -9.02 -24.69
CA PHE A 532 7.53 -9.88 -23.92
C PHE A 532 7.08 -11.35 -23.96
N GLU A 533 5.78 -11.61 -23.86
CA GLU A 533 5.21 -12.95 -23.99
C GLU A 533 5.46 -13.53 -25.40
N GLN A 534 5.20 -12.76 -26.46
CA GLN A 534 5.47 -13.20 -27.86
C GLN A 534 6.91 -13.64 -28.05
N LYS A 535 7.86 -12.97 -27.39
CA LYS A 535 9.29 -13.25 -27.49
C LYS A 535 9.75 -14.42 -26.64
N THR A 536 9.18 -14.56 -25.44
CA THR A 536 9.72 -15.45 -24.38
C THR A 536 8.78 -16.59 -24.01
N GLY A 537 7.53 -16.54 -24.42
CA GLY A 537 6.46 -17.44 -23.96
C GLY A 537 5.98 -17.19 -22.53
N CYS A 538 6.47 -16.12 -21.84
CA CYS A 538 6.12 -15.80 -20.47
C CYS A 538 5.29 -14.51 -20.42
N PRO A 539 4.01 -14.55 -19.98
CA PRO A 539 3.13 -13.37 -19.91
C PRO A 539 3.33 -12.56 -18.62
N VAL A 540 4.44 -12.76 -17.88
CA VAL A 540 4.69 -12.21 -16.55
C VAL A 540 5.94 -11.33 -16.58
N LEU A 541 5.90 -10.19 -15.89
CA LEU A 541 7.06 -9.37 -15.56
C LEU A 541 7.16 -9.18 -14.04
N VAL A 542 8.39 -9.01 -13.54
CA VAL A 542 8.60 -8.47 -12.19
C VAL A 542 8.10 -7.03 -12.17
N ASN A 543 7.31 -6.66 -11.16
CA ASN A 543 6.90 -5.29 -10.90
C ASN A 543 7.18 -4.89 -9.44
N THR A 544 7.91 -3.80 -9.25
CA THR A 544 8.14 -3.20 -7.93
C THR A 544 8.16 -1.67 -8.04
N SER A 545 7.99 -0.97 -6.92
CA SER A 545 7.99 0.49 -6.87
C SER A 545 9.27 1.10 -7.40
N PHE A 546 9.18 2.22 -8.12
CA PHE A 546 10.33 2.94 -8.61
C PHE A 546 10.86 3.87 -7.51
N ASN A 547 11.75 3.36 -6.69
CA ASN A 547 12.43 4.06 -5.59
C ASN A 547 13.58 3.20 -5.06
N VAL A 548 14.46 3.77 -4.25
CA VAL A 548 15.37 3.05 -3.36
C VAL A 548 14.72 2.84 -1.98
N ARG A 549 15.42 2.16 -1.05
CA ARG A 549 14.96 1.97 0.33
C ARG A 549 14.79 3.31 1.05
N GLY A 550 13.68 3.48 1.77
CA GLY A 550 13.36 4.72 2.50
C GLY A 550 12.77 5.85 1.64
N GLU A 551 13.04 5.85 0.33
CA GLU A 551 12.55 6.85 -0.60
C GLU A 551 11.05 6.67 -0.92
N PRO A 552 10.23 7.74 -1.01
CA PRO A 552 8.92 7.68 -1.66
C PRO A 552 9.06 7.27 -3.13
N ILE A 553 8.02 6.63 -3.71
CA ILE A 553 8.01 6.33 -5.16
C ILE A 553 8.25 7.61 -5.94
N VAL A 554 9.05 7.57 -7.01
CA VAL A 554 9.35 8.73 -7.87
C VAL A 554 8.07 9.37 -8.39
N CYS A 555 8.04 10.70 -8.44
CA CYS A 555 6.91 11.48 -8.94
C CYS A 555 7.18 12.05 -10.33
N THR A 556 8.35 12.67 -10.50
CA THR A 556 8.73 13.45 -11.68
C THR A 556 9.80 12.73 -12.52
N PRO A 557 10.02 13.16 -13.77
CA PRO A 557 11.14 12.66 -14.58
C PRO A 557 12.51 12.90 -13.92
N GLU A 558 12.68 13.98 -13.19
CA GLU A 558 13.88 14.34 -12.43
C GLU A 558 14.15 13.32 -11.31
N ASP A 559 13.10 12.95 -10.56
CA ASP A 559 13.19 11.91 -9.52
C ASP A 559 13.58 10.57 -10.14
N ALA A 560 12.94 10.21 -11.27
CA ALA A 560 13.19 8.96 -11.97
C ALA A 560 14.63 8.89 -12.49
N TYR A 561 15.13 9.96 -13.11
CA TYR A 561 16.51 10.04 -13.61
C TYR A 561 17.52 9.97 -12.45
N ARG A 562 17.28 10.70 -11.36
CA ARG A 562 18.13 10.65 -10.15
C ARG A 562 18.19 9.24 -9.57
N CYS A 563 17.05 8.60 -9.37
CA CYS A 563 16.98 7.23 -8.87
C CYS A 563 17.69 6.23 -9.82
N PHE A 564 17.50 6.41 -11.14
CA PHE A 564 18.21 5.64 -12.15
C PHE A 564 19.73 5.80 -12.03
N MET A 565 20.22 7.03 -11.93
CA MET A 565 21.67 7.30 -11.85
C MET A 565 22.31 6.79 -10.55
N ARG A 566 21.58 6.78 -9.44
CA ARG A 566 22.02 6.28 -8.12
C ARG A 566 22.05 4.75 -7.99
N THR A 567 21.50 4.02 -8.96
CA THR A 567 21.31 2.56 -8.88
C THR A 567 21.95 1.84 -10.05
N GLU A 568 22.04 0.50 -9.98
CA GLU A 568 22.53 -0.35 -11.07
C GLU A 568 21.42 -0.78 -12.06
N MET A 569 20.39 0.03 -12.28
CA MET A 569 19.43 -0.20 -13.37
C MET A 569 20.14 -0.06 -14.72
N ASP A 570 19.80 -0.93 -15.67
CA ASP A 570 20.44 -0.95 -16.99
C ASP A 570 19.83 0.06 -17.96
N CYS A 571 18.51 0.29 -17.84
CA CYS A 571 17.74 1.15 -18.74
C CYS A 571 16.71 1.97 -17.95
N LEU A 572 16.50 3.22 -18.38
CA LEU A 572 15.40 4.07 -17.91
C LEU A 572 14.49 4.38 -19.08
N VAL A 573 13.19 4.30 -18.84
CA VAL A 573 12.15 4.62 -19.81
C VAL A 573 11.24 5.69 -19.25
N LEU A 574 11.16 6.81 -19.96
CA LEU A 574 10.30 7.96 -19.64
C LEU A 574 9.35 8.17 -20.83
N GLU A 575 8.12 7.69 -20.75
CA GLU A 575 7.20 7.59 -21.88
C GLU A 575 7.86 6.81 -23.05
N ASN A 576 8.01 7.41 -24.23
CA ASN A 576 8.67 6.81 -25.37
C ASN A 576 10.17 7.18 -25.51
N VAL A 577 10.75 7.72 -24.44
CA VAL A 577 12.15 8.12 -24.36
C VAL A 577 12.94 7.06 -23.61
N VAL A 578 13.99 6.52 -24.20
CA VAL A 578 14.81 5.42 -23.67
C VAL A 578 16.23 5.90 -23.40
N LEU A 579 16.75 5.59 -22.22
CA LEU A 579 18.11 5.90 -21.78
C LEU A 579 18.80 4.63 -21.35
N HIS A 580 19.99 4.37 -21.87
CA HIS A 580 20.84 3.26 -21.42
C HIS A 580 21.88 3.74 -20.41
N LYS A 581 22.10 2.98 -19.35
CA LYS A 581 23.01 3.37 -18.27
C LYS A 581 24.46 3.61 -18.75
N HIS A 582 24.95 2.75 -19.62
CA HIS A 582 26.32 2.80 -20.13
C HIS A 582 26.58 4.00 -21.07
N GLU A 583 25.51 4.66 -21.56
CA GLU A 583 25.62 5.87 -22.39
C GLU A 583 25.59 7.15 -21.54
N GLN A 584 25.20 7.06 -20.25
CA GLN A 584 25.06 8.22 -19.39
C GLN A 584 26.42 8.74 -18.90
N PRO A 585 26.53 10.06 -18.66
CA PRO A 585 27.73 10.63 -18.05
C PRO A 585 27.95 10.07 -16.64
N VAL A 586 29.19 10.14 -16.17
CA VAL A 586 29.51 9.78 -14.78
C VAL A 586 28.69 10.67 -13.85
N TRP A 587 27.95 10.05 -12.94
CA TRP A 587 27.15 10.77 -11.94
C TRP A 587 28.02 11.05 -10.71
N GLU A 588 28.41 12.31 -10.55
CA GLU A 588 29.13 12.76 -9.37
C GLU A 588 28.14 13.42 -8.42
N GLU A 589 27.87 12.77 -7.30
CA GLU A 589 27.03 13.31 -6.22
C GLU A 589 27.93 13.64 -5.03
N GLN A 590 27.84 14.87 -4.52
CA GLN A 590 28.70 15.35 -3.42
C GLN A 590 28.25 14.84 -2.06
N ASP A 591 27.00 14.39 -1.95
CA ASP A 591 26.40 13.94 -0.70
C ASP A 591 26.30 12.40 -0.64
N ASP A 592 26.38 11.87 0.57
CA ASP A 592 26.10 10.45 0.86
C ASP A 592 24.59 10.20 0.77
N TRP A 593 24.09 10.07 -0.46
CA TRP A 593 22.67 9.92 -0.76
C TRP A 593 22.03 8.70 -0.09
N GLN A 594 22.80 7.69 0.29
CA GLN A 594 22.30 6.50 1.00
C GLN A 594 21.77 6.82 2.39
N ASN A 595 22.21 7.94 2.97
CA ASN A 595 21.74 8.46 4.24
C ASN A 595 20.72 9.60 4.10
N GLU A 596 20.31 9.98 2.87
CA GLU A 596 19.29 11.01 2.62
C GLU A 596 17.92 10.60 3.15
N PHE A 597 17.59 9.32 3.09
CA PHE A 597 16.29 8.80 3.50
C PHE A 597 16.39 7.98 4.79
N GLU A 598 15.46 8.22 5.71
CA GLU A 598 15.33 7.39 6.90
C GLU A 598 15.04 5.94 6.51
N LEU A 599 15.76 5.00 7.10
CA LEU A 599 15.51 3.57 6.91
C LEU A 599 14.14 3.17 7.50
N ASP A 600 13.39 2.39 6.73
CA ASP A 600 12.06 1.88 7.07
C ASP A 600 12.10 0.45 7.65
#